data_203a61b3979be9d28990784e06bb8e63
#
_entry.id   203a61b3979be9d28990784e06bb8e63
#
_cell.length_a   1.000
_cell.length_b   1.000
_cell.length_c   1.000
_cell.angle_alpha   90.00
_cell.angle_beta   90.00
_cell.angle_gamma   90.00
#
_symmetry.space_group_name_H-M   'P 1'
#
loop_
_entity.id
_entity.type
_entity.pdbx_description
1 polymer ?
#
loop_
_entity_poly.entity_id
_entity_poly.type
_entity_poly.pdbx_seq_one_letter_code
_entity_poly.pdbx_strand_id
1 'polypeptide(L)'
;MPKVLIIINRLNLGGPAFHVATLTKYLTPEFEVLLVAGTKDDSEESSDYIVKNMGLNFVNLPEMHRSIRPLKDYRSYRQLRKMIREFKPDVVHTHAAKAGALGRLAAFHERVPVILHTFHGHVFHSYFSSLKSRVFLMIERYLAKKSSGIIAISERQKKELTFKYRVCPAEKVHMIPLGFDLRKFQEDIPEKRETFRKKYFLEDDEIAVGIIGRLVPVKNHPLFMASAASVLKQTKRKVRFFIIGDGESRELLFREAEALGMNYTYFRSKPVKADLTFCSWIKDVDVAISGLDIVAISSHNEGTPVSLIEAQAGDKPVISTNVGGIENVVIKNDTALLVDSNDYKEYAEQLLRLIEDDELRNRLGKNGWEFVREKFHFTRMIKEVSLLYKQLLTKRKWK
;
A
#
# COMPACT_ATOMS: atom_id res chain seq x y z
N MET A 1 -29.56 -11.89 5.17
CA MET A 1 -28.27 -11.41 4.64
C MET A 1 -27.27 -11.49 5.78
N PRO A 2 -26.11 -12.15 5.62
CA PRO A 2 -25.12 -12.23 6.70
C PRO A 2 -24.53 -10.86 7.01
N LYS A 3 -24.20 -10.63 8.29
CA LYS A 3 -23.67 -9.37 8.81
C LYS A 3 -22.17 -9.43 9.02
N VAL A 4 -21.45 -8.45 8.52
CA VAL A 4 -19.98 -8.36 8.61
C VAL A 4 -19.59 -7.08 9.35
N LEU A 5 -18.82 -7.23 10.43
CA LEU A 5 -18.21 -6.11 11.14
C LEU A 5 -16.73 -6.03 10.76
N ILE A 6 -16.35 -4.99 10.03
CA ILE A 6 -14.96 -4.70 9.66
C ILE A 6 -14.37 -3.72 10.67
N ILE A 7 -13.21 -4.05 11.25
CA ILE A 7 -12.56 -3.23 12.28
C ILE A 7 -11.14 -2.90 11.85
N ILE A 8 -10.82 -1.61 11.74
CA ILE A 8 -9.47 -1.11 11.46
C ILE A 8 -9.00 -0.16 12.56
N ASN A 9 -7.69 -0.15 12.81
CA ASN A 9 -7.12 0.68 13.87
C ASN A 9 -7.36 2.18 13.67
N ARG A 10 -7.22 2.68 12.44
CA ARG A 10 -7.49 4.06 12.02
C ARG A 10 -7.49 4.19 10.51
N LEU A 11 -8.14 5.25 10.01
CA LEU A 11 -8.12 5.63 8.62
C LEU A 11 -7.01 6.69 8.41
N ASN A 12 -5.78 6.22 8.19
CA ASN A 12 -4.64 7.05 7.79
C ASN A 12 -4.26 6.73 6.34
N LEU A 13 -3.54 7.65 5.67
CA LEU A 13 -3.09 7.44 4.30
C LEU A 13 -2.27 6.15 4.18
N GLY A 14 -2.71 5.24 3.31
CA GLY A 14 -2.03 3.98 3.03
C GLY A 14 -2.96 2.87 2.55
N GLY A 15 -2.38 1.80 2.04
CA GLY A 15 -3.07 0.64 1.48
C GLY A 15 -4.18 0.03 2.34
N PRO A 16 -4.01 -0.11 3.67
CA PRO A 16 -5.06 -0.68 4.53
C PRO A 16 -6.38 0.09 4.54
N ALA A 17 -6.35 1.43 4.48
CA ALA A 17 -7.57 2.25 4.45
C ALA A 17 -8.35 2.06 3.15
N PHE A 18 -7.66 2.06 2.00
CA PHE A 18 -8.26 1.73 0.70
C PHE A 18 -8.85 0.32 0.69
N HIS A 19 -8.12 -0.64 1.24
CA HIS A 19 -8.56 -2.04 1.30
C HIS A 19 -9.89 -2.18 2.07
N VAL A 20 -9.99 -1.63 3.28
CA VAL A 20 -11.23 -1.75 4.08
C VAL A 20 -12.39 -0.96 3.47
N ALA A 21 -12.14 0.21 2.87
CA ALA A 21 -13.15 0.97 2.16
C ALA A 21 -13.70 0.19 0.96
N THR A 22 -12.81 -0.43 0.17
CA THR A 22 -13.18 -1.28 -0.96
C THR A 22 -13.98 -2.50 -0.51
N LEU A 23 -13.56 -3.20 0.55
CA LEU A 23 -14.32 -4.30 1.13
C LEU A 23 -15.71 -3.84 1.59
N THR A 24 -15.79 -2.73 2.31
CA THR A 24 -17.08 -2.20 2.83
C THR A 24 -18.04 -1.88 1.69
N LYS A 25 -17.54 -1.25 0.62
CA LYS A 25 -18.38 -0.86 -0.53
C LYS A 25 -18.88 -2.06 -1.32
N TYR A 26 -17.98 -2.94 -1.69
CA TYR A 26 -18.26 -3.95 -2.73
C TYR A 26 -18.69 -5.32 -2.20
N LEU A 27 -18.63 -5.55 -0.89
CA LEU A 27 -19.30 -6.71 -0.27
C LEU A 27 -20.82 -6.50 -0.15
N THR A 28 -21.29 -5.26 -0.21
CA THR A 28 -22.72 -4.92 -0.36
C THR A 28 -23.14 -5.08 -1.84
N PRO A 29 -24.31 -5.64 -2.17
CA PRO A 29 -25.42 -6.03 -1.26
C PRO A 29 -25.36 -7.47 -0.73
N GLU A 30 -24.33 -8.24 -1.00
CA GLU A 30 -24.26 -9.65 -0.59
C GLU A 30 -24.18 -9.82 0.94
N PHE A 31 -23.58 -8.82 1.63
CA PHE A 31 -23.47 -8.75 3.08
C PHE A 31 -23.91 -7.38 3.59
N GLU A 32 -24.50 -7.36 4.79
CA GLU A 32 -24.68 -6.10 5.54
C GLU A 32 -23.37 -5.77 6.25
N VAL A 33 -22.69 -4.70 5.82
CA VAL A 33 -21.34 -4.38 6.30
C VAL A 33 -21.35 -3.14 7.20
N LEU A 34 -20.78 -3.26 8.40
CA LEU A 34 -20.49 -2.16 9.30
C LEU A 34 -18.97 -1.96 9.40
N LEU A 35 -18.48 -0.75 9.05
CA LEU A 35 -17.10 -0.36 9.21
C LEU A 35 -16.89 0.39 10.53
N VAL A 36 -15.92 -0.03 11.33
CA VAL A 36 -15.49 0.62 12.57
C VAL A 36 -14.01 0.98 12.45
N ALA A 37 -13.68 2.24 12.70
CA ALA A 37 -12.31 2.73 12.69
C ALA A 37 -11.99 3.49 13.98
N GLY A 38 -10.76 3.37 14.46
CA GLY A 38 -10.26 4.19 15.57
C GLY A 38 -9.78 5.56 15.08
N THR A 39 -9.27 6.34 16.03
CA THR A 39 -8.82 7.71 15.80
C THR A 39 -7.37 7.74 15.32
N LYS A 40 -7.10 8.57 14.31
CA LYS A 40 -5.74 8.87 13.85
C LYS A 40 -4.97 9.70 14.88
N ASP A 41 -3.65 9.65 14.84
CA ASP A 41 -2.80 10.56 15.59
C ASP A 41 -2.74 11.93 14.86
N ASP A 42 -2.52 13.03 15.60
CA ASP A 42 -2.56 14.40 15.05
C ASP A 42 -1.50 14.65 13.98
N SER A 43 -0.39 13.92 14.03
CA SER A 43 0.70 13.96 13.05
C SER A 43 0.42 13.18 11.76
N GLU A 44 -0.71 12.46 11.67
CA GLU A 44 -1.07 11.65 10.52
C GLU A 44 -2.10 12.36 9.64
N GLU A 45 -1.94 12.26 8.31
CA GLU A 45 -3.00 12.70 7.41
C GLU A 45 -4.17 11.74 7.41
N SER A 46 -5.40 12.30 7.41
CA SER A 46 -6.62 11.50 7.38
C SER A 46 -6.88 10.94 5.98
N SER A 47 -7.35 9.71 5.94
CA SER A 47 -7.93 9.11 4.74
C SER A 47 -9.45 8.96 4.81
N ASP A 48 -10.11 9.67 5.72
CA ASP A 48 -11.58 9.68 5.84
C ASP A 48 -12.26 10.09 4.53
N TYR A 49 -11.58 10.95 3.74
CA TYR A 49 -12.05 11.35 2.42
C TYR A 49 -12.24 10.15 1.48
N ILE A 50 -11.43 9.09 1.60
CA ILE A 50 -11.55 7.87 0.77
C ILE A 50 -12.90 7.21 1.03
N VAL A 51 -13.25 7.04 2.32
CA VAL A 51 -14.52 6.44 2.74
C VAL A 51 -15.69 7.31 2.30
N LYS A 52 -15.57 8.64 2.51
CA LYS A 52 -16.60 9.64 2.12
C LYS A 52 -16.80 9.70 0.60
N ASN A 53 -15.72 9.72 -0.19
CA ASN A 53 -15.80 9.75 -1.66
C ASN A 53 -16.41 8.46 -2.23
N MET A 54 -16.31 7.36 -1.50
CA MET A 54 -17.00 6.11 -1.86
C MET A 54 -18.47 6.09 -1.43
N GLY A 55 -19.00 7.15 -0.79
CA GLY A 55 -20.36 7.21 -0.28
C GLY A 55 -20.59 6.34 0.95
N LEU A 56 -19.55 6.03 1.71
CA LEU A 56 -19.61 5.14 2.86
C LEU A 56 -19.61 5.90 4.18
N ASN A 57 -20.25 5.31 5.18
CA ASN A 57 -20.18 5.73 6.56
C ASN A 57 -19.36 4.74 7.39
N PHE A 58 -18.74 5.22 8.44
CA PHE A 58 -18.07 4.38 9.44
C PHE A 58 -18.36 4.88 10.85
N VAL A 59 -18.28 3.97 11.81
CA VAL A 59 -18.38 4.30 13.23
C VAL A 59 -16.99 4.60 13.77
N ASN A 60 -16.80 5.80 14.28
CA ASN A 60 -15.55 6.17 14.94
C ASN A 60 -15.48 5.59 16.36
N LEU A 61 -14.35 5.00 16.70
CA LEU A 61 -14.02 4.49 18.03
C LEU A 61 -12.95 5.40 18.68
N PRO A 62 -13.36 6.47 19.38
CA PRO A 62 -12.47 7.58 19.74
C PRO A 62 -11.32 7.18 20.70
N GLU A 63 -11.50 6.13 21.48
CA GLU A 63 -10.48 5.66 22.43
C GLU A 63 -9.46 4.71 21.79
N MET A 64 -9.67 4.24 20.55
CA MET A 64 -8.76 3.34 19.83
C MET A 64 -7.71 4.13 19.04
N HIS A 65 -6.50 4.27 19.61
CA HIS A 65 -5.34 4.92 19.02
C HIS A 65 -4.26 3.92 18.59
N ARG A 66 -3.23 4.39 17.87
CA ARG A 66 -2.07 3.57 17.51
C ARG A 66 -1.26 3.10 18.72
N SER A 67 -0.95 4.02 19.63
CA SER A 67 -0.15 3.78 20.82
C SER A 67 -0.90 2.89 21.83
N ILE A 68 -0.16 2.06 22.57
CA ILE A 68 -0.74 1.24 23.65
C ILE A 68 -1.09 2.17 24.83
N ARG A 69 -2.38 2.19 25.19
CA ARG A 69 -2.93 2.98 26.30
C ARG A 69 -3.91 2.09 27.07
N PRO A 70 -3.48 1.38 28.14
CA PRO A 70 -4.25 0.28 28.72
C PRO A 70 -5.70 0.63 29.08
N LEU A 71 -5.95 1.77 29.71
CA LEU A 71 -7.31 2.21 30.08
C LEU A 71 -8.18 2.52 28.85
N LYS A 72 -7.61 3.21 27.85
CA LYS A 72 -8.30 3.50 26.59
C LYS A 72 -8.53 2.23 25.77
N ASP A 73 -7.56 1.34 25.74
CA ASP A 73 -7.66 0.05 25.06
C ASP A 73 -8.74 -0.83 25.68
N TYR A 74 -8.86 -0.84 27.02
CA TYR A 74 -9.95 -1.53 27.72
C TYR A 74 -11.34 -0.90 27.43
N ARG A 75 -11.44 0.44 27.38
CA ARG A 75 -12.68 1.11 26.98
C ARG A 75 -13.05 0.78 25.53
N SER A 76 -12.10 0.84 24.59
CA SER A 76 -12.30 0.42 23.20
C SER A 76 -12.78 -1.03 23.10
N TYR A 77 -12.16 -1.94 23.84
CA TYR A 77 -12.60 -3.33 23.90
C TYR A 77 -14.04 -3.48 24.40
N ARG A 78 -14.43 -2.76 25.47
CA ARG A 78 -15.82 -2.77 25.96
C ARG A 78 -16.82 -2.21 24.93
N GLN A 79 -16.45 -1.14 24.24
CA GLN A 79 -17.28 -0.56 23.18
C GLN A 79 -17.44 -1.53 22.00
N LEU A 80 -16.37 -2.20 21.58
CA LEU A 80 -16.44 -3.24 20.54
C LEU A 80 -17.36 -4.40 20.95
N ARG A 81 -17.29 -4.86 22.18
CA ARG A 81 -18.22 -5.88 22.68
C ARG A 81 -19.67 -5.42 22.64
N LYS A 82 -19.96 -4.16 23.03
CA LYS A 82 -21.29 -3.58 22.95
C LYS A 82 -21.78 -3.55 21.49
N MET A 83 -20.98 -3.04 20.57
CA MET A 83 -21.30 -3.01 19.14
C MET A 83 -21.57 -4.42 18.57
N ILE A 84 -20.79 -5.41 18.94
CA ILE A 84 -20.98 -6.80 18.50
C ILE A 84 -22.33 -7.33 19.00
N ARG A 85 -22.70 -7.08 20.25
CA ARG A 85 -24.00 -7.49 20.79
C ARG A 85 -25.19 -6.83 20.13
N GLU A 86 -25.06 -5.54 19.79
CA GLU A 86 -26.09 -4.76 19.12
C GLU A 86 -26.23 -5.13 17.64
N PHE A 87 -25.12 -5.15 16.91
CA PHE A 87 -25.09 -5.45 15.47
C PHE A 87 -25.29 -6.93 15.15
N LYS A 88 -24.86 -7.83 16.07
CA LYS A 88 -24.93 -9.30 15.94
C LYS A 88 -24.26 -9.80 14.64
N PRO A 89 -22.96 -9.51 14.41
CA PRO A 89 -22.31 -9.91 13.17
C PRO A 89 -22.11 -11.43 13.11
N ASP A 90 -22.29 -11.99 11.90
CA ASP A 90 -21.90 -13.36 11.58
C ASP A 90 -20.39 -13.49 11.37
N VAL A 91 -19.76 -12.41 10.88
CA VAL A 91 -18.32 -12.31 10.64
C VAL A 91 -17.77 -11.06 11.30
N VAL A 92 -16.68 -11.19 12.06
CA VAL A 92 -15.82 -10.09 12.47
C VAL A 92 -14.50 -10.20 11.72
N HIS A 93 -14.19 -9.19 10.89
CA HIS A 93 -12.97 -9.12 10.12
C HIS A 93 -12.13 -7.92 10.57
N THR A 94 -10.96 -8.20 11.13
CA THR A 94 -10.08 -7.19 11.74
C THR A 94 -8.85 -6.91 10.88
N HIS A 95 -8.40 -5.65 10.90
CA HIS A 95 -7.24 -5.16 10.14
C HIS A 95 -6.30 -4.36 11.04
N ALA A 96 -4.98 -4.52 10.88
CA ALA A 96 -3.92 -3.94 11.71
C ALA A 96 -3.85 -4.47 13.15
N ALA A 97 -2.67 -4.32 13.77
CA ALA A 97 -2.30 -5.05 14.98
C ALA A 97 -3.23 -4.79 16.19
N LYS A 98 -3.49 -3.52 16.56
CA LYS A 98 -4.30 -3.22 17.75
C LYS A 98 -5.77 -3.55 17.53
N ALA A 99 -6.38 -3.13 16.41
CA ALA A 99 -7.75 -3.51 16.07
C ALA A 99 -7.88 -5.03 15.91
N GLY A 100 -6.82 -5.68 15.40
CA GLY A 100 -6.69 -7.13 15.38
C GLY A 100 -6.74 -7.77 16.75
N ALA A 101 -6.04 -7.22 17.73
CA ALA A 101 -6.03 -7.76 19.08
C ALA A 101 -7.38 -7.54 19.80
N LEU A 102 -7.83 -6.29 19.87
CA LEU A 102 -9.06 -5.93 20.61
C LEU A 102 -10.30 -6.51 19.93
N GLY A 103 -10.39 -6.43 18.59
CA GLY A 103 -11.54 -6.91 17.83
C GLY A 103 -11.68 -8.44 17.86
N ARG A 104 -10.58 -9.19 17.65
CA ARG A 104 -10.62 -10.66 17.75
C ARG A 104 -10.98 -11.14 19.17
N LEU A 105 -10.43 -10.48 20.20
CA LEU A 105 -10.74 -10.82 21.59
C LEU A 105 -12.22 -10.52 21.92
N ALA A 106 -12.73 -9.36 21.49
CA ALA A 106 -14.13 -9.00 21.67
C ALA A 106 -15.06 -9.99 20.94
N ALA A 107 -14.77 -10.29 19.68
CA ALA A 107 -15.53 -11.25 18.89
C ALA A 107 -15.54 -12.67 19.50
N PHE A 108 -14.39 -13.10 20.02
CA PHE A 108 -14.30 -14.39 20.73
C PHE A 108 -15.17 -14.43 21.98
N HIS A 109 -15.15 -13.39 22.82
CA HIS A 109 -15.96 -13.32 24.03
C HIS A 109 -17.47 -13.22 23.75
N GLU A 110 -17.84 -12.55 22.66
CA GLU A 110 -19.24 -12.46 22.22
C GLU A 110 -19.66 -13.65 21.32
N ARG A 111 -18.81 -14.68 21.17
CA ARG A 111 -19.07 -15.92 20.44
C ARG A 111 -19.46 -15.71 18.98
N VAL A 112 -18.86 -14.71 18.32
CA VAL A 112 -19.10 -14.46 16.89
C VAL A 112 -18.75 -15.71 16.08
N PRO A 113 -19.62 -16.12 15.14
CA PRO A 113 -19.43 -17.37 14.38
C PRO A 113 -18.12 -17.44 13.61
N VAL A 114 -17.72 -16.37 12.90
CA VAL A 114 -16.50 -16.33 12.10
C VAL A 114 -15.65 -15.13 12.52
N ILE A 115 -14.39 -15.39 12.86
CA ILE A 115 -13.42 -14.38 13.25
C ILE A 115 -12.23 -14.46 12.30
N LEU A 116 -11.99 -13.37 11.55
CA LEU A 116 -10.92 -13.25 10.57
C LEU A 116 -9.99 -12.08 10.90
N HIS A 117 -8.74 -12.21 10.48
CA HIS A 117 -7.75 -11.14 10.57
C HIS A 117 -6.90 -11.08 9.31
N THR A 118 -6.79 -9.89 8.71
CA THR A 118 -5.84 -9.62 7.62
C THR A 118 -4.59 -8.92 8.13
N PHE A 119 -3.44 -9.53 7.85
CA PHE A 119 -2.15 -8.88 8.04
C PHE A 119 -1.81 -7.99 6.84
N HIS A 120 -1.63 -6.68 7.05
CA HIS A 120 -1.19 -5.72 6.02
C HIS A 120 0.32 -5.48 6.02
N GLY A 121 1.04 -6.07 6.94
CA GLY A 121 2.47 -5.98 7.13
C GLY A 121 2.87 -6.67 8.43
N HIS A 122 4.17 -6.86 8.66
CA HIS A 122 4.63 -7.49 9.88
C HIS A 122 5.07 -6.47 10.91
N VAL A 123 4.49 -6.55 12.09
CA VAL A 123 4.93 -5.79 13.27
C VAL A 123 6.27 -6.34 13.80
N PHE A 124 6.67 -7.54 13.32
CA PHE A 124 7.77 -8.31 13.91
C PHE A 124 9.17 -7.87 13.45
N HIS A 125 9.31 -7.08 12.39
CA HIS A 125 10.58 -6.89 11.69
C HIS A 125 11.36 -5.62 11.97
N SER A 126 10.83 -4.53 12.50
CA SER A 126 11.60 -3.28 12.44
C SER A 126 11.35 -2.28 13.56
N TYR A 127 10.43 -2.56 14.47
CA TYR A 127 9.96 -1.54 15.40
C TYR A 127 10.22 -1.83 16.87
N PHE A 128 10.66 -3.06 17.26
CA PHE A 128 10.74 -3.43 18.66
C PHE A 128 12.00 -4.22 19.02
N SER A 129 12.45 -4.08 20.28
CA SER A 129 13.46 -4.95 20.85
C SER A 129 13.02 -6.42 20.81
N SER A 130 13.96 -7.36 20.86
CA SER A 130 13.71 -8.80 20.77
C SER A 130 12.68 -9.32 21.77
N LEU A 131 12.66 -8.75 22.98
CA LEU A 131 11.70 -9.13 24.04
C LEU A 131 10.27 -8.68 23.70
N LYS A 132 10.08 -7.44 23.25
CA LYS A 132 8.76 -6.93 22.84
C LYS A 132 8.21 -7.73 21.66
N SER A 133 9.06 -8.04 20.68
CA SER A 133 8.66 -8.87 19.53
C SER A 133 8.18 -10.26 19.95
N ARG A 134 8.81 -10.90 20.96
CA ARG A 134 8.38 -12.19 21.49
C ARG A 134 7.00 -12.11 22.15
N VAL A 135 6.73 -11.06 22.94
CA VAL A 135 5.42 -10.85 23.58
C VAL A 135 4.33 -10.66 22.51
N PHE A 136 4.56 -9.81 21.52
CA PHE A 136 3.61 -9.63 20.42
C PHE A 136 3.34 -10.94 19.66
N LEU A 137 4.38 -11.73 19.42
CA LEU A 137 4.23 -13.02 18.76
C LEU A 137 3.42 -14.03 19.59
N MET A 138 3.59 -14.05 20.90
CA MET A 138 2.76 -14.88 21.79
C MET A 138 1.28 -14.45 21.75
N ILE A 139 1.02 -13.14 21.79
CA ILE A 139 -0.34 -12.60 21.65
C ILE A 139 -0.95 -13.00 20.31
N GLU A 140 -0.22 -12.83 19.20
CA GLU A 140 -0.71 -13.17 17.86
C GLU A 140 -1.00 -14.68 17.73
N ARG A 141 -0.15 -15.54 18.27
CA ARG A 141 -0.39 -16.99 18.31
C ARG A 141 -1.65 -17.35 19.11
N TYR A 142 -1.85 -16.71 20.26
CA TYR A 142 -3.07 -16.91 21.06
C TYR A 142 -4.32 -16.48 20.28
N LEU A 143 -4.30 -15.29 19.69
CA LEU A 143 -5.43 -14.76 18.93
C LEU A 143 -5.69 -15.57 17.65
N ALA A 144 -4.66 -16.04 16.97
CA ALA A 144 -4.80 -16.89 15.79
C ALA A 144 -5.44 -18.25 16.12
N LYS A 145 -5.19 -18.83 17.32
CA LYS A 145 -5.91 -20.03 17.80
C LYS A 145 -7.41 -19.77 17.93
N LYS A 146 -7.82 -18.56 18.34
CA LYS A 146 -9.21 -18.15 18.52
C LYS A 146 -9.88 -17.68 17.22
N SER A 147 -9.11 -17.41 16.17
CA SER A 147 -9.61 -16.98 14.86
C SER A 147 -10.03 -18.18 14.01
N SER A 148 -11.05 -17.98 13.17
CA SER A 148 -11.50 -18.96 12.17
C SER A 148 -10.50 -19.07 11.01
N GLY A 149 -9.85 -17.96 10.64
CA GLY A 149 -8.82 -17.89 9.60
C GLY A 149 -8.00 -16.62 9.70
N ILE A 150 -6.85 -16.65 9.05
CA ILE A 150 -5.92 -15.53 8.88
C ILE A 150 -5.76 -15.27 7.39
N ILE A 151 -5.81 -14.02 6.97
CA ILE A 151 -5.56 -13.64 5.58
C ILE A 151 -4.16 -13.03 5.48
N ALA A 152 -3.33 -13.62 4.60
CA ALA A 152 -2.05 -13.10 4.18
C ALA A 152 -2.20 -12.46 2.78
N ILE A 153 -1.53 -11.33 2.55
CA ILE A 153 -1.65 -10.58 1.30
C ILE A 153 -0.58 -10.98 0.26
N SER A 154 0.34 -11.86 0.61
CA SER A 154 1.36 -12.39 -0.29
C SER A 154 1.84 -13.78 0.14
N GLU A 155 2.40 -14.54 -0.81
CA GLU A 155 3.00 -15.86 -0.53
C GLU A 155 4.15 -15.76 0.47
N ARG A 156 5.01 -14.73 0.35
CA ARG A 156 6.07 -14.46 1.31
C ARG A 156 5.50 -14.31 2.72
N GLN A 157 4.46 -13.49 2.87
CA GLN A 157 3.82 -13.28 4.17
C GLN A 157 3.18 -14.56 4.72
N LYS A 158 2.54 -15.37 3.85
CA LYS A 158 2.00 -16.68 4.22
C LYS A 158 3.12 -17.59 4.76
N LYS A 159 4.25 -17.71 4.05
CA LYS A 159 5.41 -18.49 4.50
C LYS A 159 5.97 -17.97 5.82
N GLU A 160 6.06 -16.66 6.00
CA GLU A 160 6.54 -16.06 7.26
C GLU A 160 5.60 -16.36 8.42
N LEU A 161 4.28 -16.22 8.24
CA LEU A 161 3.29 -16.51 9.28
C LEU A 161 3.26 -17.99 9.68
N THR A 162 3.45 -18.90 8.72
CA THR A 162 3.36 -20.35 8.96
C THR A 162 4.68 -20.96 9.45
N PHE A 163 5.78 -20.70 8.76
CA PHE A 163 7.05 -21.38 9.00
C PHE A 163 8.01 -20.58 9.88
N LYS A 164 8.20 -19.28 9.57
CA LYS A 164 9.19 -18.45 10.28
C LYS A 164 8.72 -18.07 11.66
N TYR A 165 7.52 -17.49 11.77
CA TYR A 165 6.96 -17.01 13.05
C TYR A 165 6.02 -18.02 13.72
N ARG A 166 5.57 -19.03 13.00
CA ARG A 166 4.66 -20.07 13.51
C ARG A 166 3.47 -19.46 14.24
N VAL A 167 2.83 -18.46 13.63
CA VAL A 167 1.63 -17.78 14.19
C VAL A 167 0.46 -18.74 14.23
N CYS A 168 0.24 -19.47 13.14
CA CYS A 168 -0.77 -20.53 13.04
C CYS A 168 -0.41 -21.54 11.95
N PRO A 169 -1.04 -22.71 11.93
CA PRO A 169 -0.84 -23.72 10.90
C PRO A 169 -1.33 -23.25 9.52
N ALA A 170 -0.75 -23.83 8.46
CA ALA A 170 -0.91 -23.36 7.08
C ALA A 170 -2.36 -23.40 6.57
N GLU A 171 -3.15 -24.38 7.02
CA GLU A 171 -4.57 -24.54 6.66
C GLU A 171 -5.46 -23.41 7.19
N LYS A 172 -5.00 -22.63 8.17
CA LYS A 172 -5.69 -21.44 8.65
C LYS A 172 -5.30 -20.16 7.89
N VAL A 173 -4.24 -20.20 7.09
CA VAL A 173 -3.75 -19.02 6.35
C VAL A 173 -4.25 -19.06 4.91
N HIS A 174 -5.14 -18.12 4.61
CA HIS A 174 -5.67 -17.90 3.27
C HIS A 174 -4.86 -16.77 2.60
N MET A 175 -4.30 -17.05 1.41
CA MET A 175 -3.58 -16.05 0.65
C MET A 175 -4.56 -15.31 -0.26
N ILE A 176 -4.81 -14.04 0.05
CA ILE A 176 -5.67 -13.14 -0.73
C ILE A 176 -4.91 -11.83 -0.94
N PRO A 177 -4.32 -11.60 -2.11
CA PRO A 177 -3.64 -10.36 -2.42
C PRO A 177 -4.58 -9.16 -2.33
N LEU A 178 -4.04 -7.99 -2.05
CA LEU A 178 -4.80 -6.73 -2.03
C LEU A 178 -5.50 -6.51 -3.39
N GLY A 179 -6.60 -5.77 -3.35
CA GLY A 179 -7.33 -5.37 -4.54
C GLY A 179 -7.53 -3.85 -4.56
N PHE A 180 -7.35 -3.26 -5.73
CA PHE A 180 -7.44 -1.82 -5.97
C PHE A 180 -8.40 -1.52 -7.12
N ASP A 181 -9.06 -0.38 -7.07
CA ASP A 181 -9.76 0.14 -8.24
C ASP A 181 -8.75 0.76 -9.20
N LEU A 182 -8.41 0.00 -10.23
CA LEU A 182 -7.39 0.37 -11.19
C LEU A 182 -7.96 1.09 -12.43
N ARG A 183 -9.28 1.23 -12.54
CA ARG A 183 -9.95 1.81 -13.71
C ARG A 183 -9.49 3.22 -14.02
N LYS A 184 -9.35 4.06 -12.99
CA LYS A 184 -8.91 5.45 -13.15
C LYS A 184 -7.54 5.61 -13.82
N PHE A 185 -6.70 4.57 -13.83
CA PHE A 185 -5.39 4.60 -14.49
C PHE A 185 -5.48 4.27 -15.99
N GLN A 186 -6.64 3.83 -16.47
CA GLN A 186 -6.91 3.49 -17.87
C GLN A 186 -7.94 4.42 -18.52
N GLU A 187 -8.56 5.32 -17.74
CA GLU A 187 -9.56 6.27 -18.20
C GLU A 187 -8.92 7.65 -18.42
N ASP A 188 -9.30 8.36 -19.49
CA ASP A 188 -8.91 9.75 -19.79
C ASP A 188 -7.38 9.99 -19.80
N ILE A 189 -6.60 8.98 -20.20
CA ILE A 189 -5.12 9.03 -20.18
C ILE A 189 -4.55 10.23 -20.94
N PRO A 190 -4.99 10.57 -22.18
CA PRO A 190 -4.44 11.71 -22.91
C PRO A 190 -4.64 13.03 -22.15
N GLU A 191 -5.84 13.29 -21.63
CA GLU A 191 -6.19 14.51 -20.90
C GLU A 191 -5.41 14.63 -19.58
N LYS A 192 -5.31 13.53 -18.83
CA LYS A 192 -4.51 13.46 -17.60
C LYS A 192 -3.03 13.70 -17.87
N ARG A 193 -2.50 13.10 -18.95
CA ARG A 193 -1.12 13.30 -19.39
C ARG A 193 -0.86 14.77 -19.71
N GLU A 194 -1.71 15.37 -20.52
CA GLU A 194 -1.60 16.79 -20.88
C GLU A 194 -1.66 17.67 -19.63
N THR A 195 -2.60 17.42 -18.73
CA THR A 195 -2.75 18.16 -17.46
C THR A 195 -1.48 18.14 -16.63
N PHE A 196 -0.87 16.99 -16.44
CA PHE A 196 0.39 16.88 -15.68
C PHE A 196 1.53 17.58 -16.42
N ARG A 197 1.71 17.28 -17.71
CA ARG A 197 2.84 17.78 -18.50
C ARG A 197 2.80 19.30 -18.63
N LYS A 198 1.63 19.88 -18.90
CA LYS A 198 1.41 21.33 -18.92
C LYS A 198 1.72 21.99 -17.57
N LYS A 199 1.22 21.40 -16.48
CA LYS A 199 1.48 21.90 -15.11
C LYS A 199 2.96 22.00 -14.81
N TYR A 200 3.75 21.01 -15.20
CA TYR A 200 5.18 20.93 -14.88
C TYR A 200 6.11 21.37 -16.03
N PHE A 201 5.58 22.03 -17.05
CA PHE A 201 6.33 22.55 -18.21
C PHE A 201 7.14 21.46 -18.92
N LEU A 202 6.55 20.26 -19.10
CA LEU A 202 7.12 19.17 -19.86
C LEU A 202 6.78 19.32 -21.34
N GLU A 203 7.78 19.20 -22.19
CA GLU A 203 7.63 19.12 -23.64
C GLU A 203 7.33 17.68 -24.09
N ASP A 204 6.75 17.49 -25.27
CA ASP A 204 6.31 16.17 -25.74
C ASP A 204 7.47 15.18 -25.92
N ASP A 205 8.65 15.69 -26.30
CA ASP A 205 9.88 14.91 -26.50
C ASP A 205 10.69 14.69 -25.21
N GLU A 206 10.26 15.23 -24.07
CA GLU A 206 10.91 15.00 -22.77
C GLU A 206 10.40 13.70 -22.13
N ILE A 207 11.33 12.88 -21.64
CA ILE A 207 11.03 11.67 -20.86
C ILE A 207 10.91 12.05 -19.39
N ALA A 208 9.76 11.77 -18.80
CA ALA A 208 9.46 12.05 -17.41
C ALA A 208 9.65 10.80 -16.55
N VAL A 209 10.61 10.83 -15.64
CA VAL A 209 10.90 9.75 -14.66
C VAL A 209 10.45 10.17 -13.28
N GLY A 210 9.55 9.42 -12.63
CA GLY A 210 9.02 9.79 -11.33
C GLY A 210 9.21 8.74 -10.25
N ILE A 211 9.48 9.20 -9.01
CA ILE A 211 9.38 8.37 -7.80
C ILE A 211 8.23 8.88 -6.95
N ILE A 212 7.34 7.96 -6.53
CA ILE A 212 6.10 8.29 -5.81
C ILE A 212 6.13 7.66 -4.42
N GLY A 213 6.11 8.48 -3.37
CA GLY A 213 6.07 7.97 -2.00
C GLY A 213 6.46 9.00 -0.94
N ARG A 214 6.36 8.61 0.34
CA ARG A 214 6.75 9.48 1.45
C ARG A 214 8.26 9.73 1.43
N LEU A 215 8.67 10.96 1.74
CA LEU A 215 10.08 11.33 1.90
C LEU A 215 10.58 10.92 3.28
N VAL A 216 10.92 9.63 3.43
CA VAL A 216 11.42 9.00 4.66
C VAL A 216 12.62 8.11 4.34
N PRO A 217 13.55 7.87 5.30
CA PRO A 217 14.81 7.17 5.05
C PRO A 217 14.66 5.80 4.36
N VAL A 218 13.63 5.03 4.71
CA VAL A 218 13.41 3.69 4.13
C VAL A 218 13.13 3.72 2.62
N LYS A 219 12.70 4.86 2.06
CA LYS A 219 12.45 5.03 0.61
C LYS A 219 13.72 5.33 -0.20
N ASN A 220 14.83 5.65 0.47
CA ASN A 220 16.16 5.79 -0.13
C ASN A 220 16.20 6.67 -1.39
N HIS A 221 15.55 7.84 -1.33
CA HIS A 221 15.58 8.81 -2.44
C HIS A 221 17.00 9.23 -2.88
N PRO A 222 18.04 9.25 -2.01
CA PRO A 222 19.41 9.51 -2.43
C PRO A 222 19.89 8.56 -3.54
N LEU A 223 19.56 7.27 -3.50
CA LEU A 223 19.90 6.32 -4.57
C LEU A 223 19.27 6.76 -5.92
N PHE A 224 18.01 7.12 -5.92
CA PHE A 224 17.31 7.64 -7.11
C PHE A 224 17.97 8.91 -7.64
N MET A 225 18.30 9.86 -6.76
CA MET A 225 18.89 11.15 -7.13
C MET A 225 20.31 11.00 -7.68
N ALA A 226 21.14 10.19 -7.05
CA ALA A 226 22.49 9.88 -7.54
C ALA A 226 22.46 9.21 -8.93
N SER A 227 21.50 8.28 -9.13
CA SER A 227 21.26 7.64 -10.42
C SER A 227 20.77 8.62 -11.47
N ALA A 228 19.85 9.52 -11.11
CA ALA A 228 19.36 10.58 -11.99
C ALA A 228 20.48 11.53 -12.42
N ALA A 229 21.33 11.98 -11.49
CA ALA A 229 22.50 12.83 -11.80
C ALA A 229 23.50 12.12 -12.73
N SER A 230 23.67 10.80 -12.57
CA SER A 230 24.52 9.98 -13.46
C SER A 230 23.92 9.87 -14.87
N VAL A 231 22.62 9.63 -14.97
CA VAL A 231 21.90 9.54 -16.25
C VAL A 231 21.95 10.84 -17.02
N LEU A 232 21.72 12.00 -16.37
CA LEU A 232 21.78 13.31 -17.00
C LEU A 232 23.13 13.61 -17.67
N LYS A 233 24.22 13.03 -17.16
CA LYS A 233 25.56 13.16 -17.75
C LYS A 233 25.81 12.24 -18.95
N GLN A 234 25.00 11.20 -19.12
CA GLN A 234 25.25 10.12 -20.11
C GLN A 234 24.25 10.16 -21.28
N THR A 235 23.00 10.50 -21.03
CA THR A 235 21.97 10.49 -22.07
C THR A 235 22.02 11.74 -22.97
N LYS A 236 21.66 11.55 -24.24
CA LYS A 236 21.40 12.68 -25.17
C LYS A 236 19.90 13.01 -25.25
N ARG A 237 19.04 12.19 -24.66
CA ARG A 237 17.60 12.44 -24.61
C ARG A 237 17.29 13.53 -23.60
N LYS A 238 16.24 14.30 -23.83
CA LYS A 238 15.70 15.24 -22.85
C LYS A 238 14.98 14.45 -21.76
N VAL A 239 15.49 14.51 -20.54
CA VAL A 239 14.95 13.75 -19.39
C VAL A 239 14.69 14.68 -18.23
N ARG A 240 13.59 14.48 -17.53
CA ARG A 240 13.24 15.20 -16.31
C ARG A 240 12.84 14.25 -15.20
N PHE A 241 13.26 14.54 -13.99
CA PHE A 241 13.03 13.73 -12.80
C PHE A 241 12.05 14.40 -11.86
N PHE A 242 11.17 13.58 -11.26
CA PHE A 242 10.11 14.03 -10.37
C PHE A 242 10.10 13.24 -9.07
N ILE A 243 10.12 13.95 -7.94
CA ILE A 243 9.91 13.38 -6.61
C ILE A 243 8.52 13.81 -6.16
N ILE A 244 7.59 12.85 -6.12
CA ILE A 244 6.18 13.05 -5.82
C ILE A 244 5.88 12.50 -4.43
N GLY A 245 5.70 13.39 -3.48
CA GLY A 245 5.49 13.10 -2.07
C GLY A 245 6.08 14.16 -1.16
N ASP A 246 5.89 13.96 0.15
CA ASP A 246 6.45 14.81 1.18
C ASP A 246 6.84 13.99 2.41
N GLY A 247 7.63 14.55 3.32
CA GLY A 247 8.03 13.89 4.56
C GLY A 247 9.24 14.52 5.22
N GLU A 248 9.64 13.91 6.31
CA GLU A 248 10.71 14.40 7.19
C GLU A 248 12.08 14.52 6.51
N SER A 249 12.34 13.78 5.44
CA SER A 249 13.61 13.82 4.71
C SER A 249 13.71 14.96 3.69
N ARG A 250 12.66 15.76 3.45
CA ARG A 250 12.63 16.76 2.37
C ARG A 250 13.83 17.71 2.36
N GLU A 251 14.12 18.31 3.49
CA GLU A 251 15.23 19.29 3.60
C GLU A 251 16.62 18.63 3.39
N LEU A 252 16.74 17.36 3.79
CA LEU A 252 17.94 16.58 3.52
C LEU A 252 18.11 16.33 2.02
N LEU A 253 17.02 16.02 1.33
CA LEU A 253 17.04 15.75 -0.12
C LEU A 253 17.32 17.02 -0.93
N PHE A 254 16.94 18.21 -0.48
CA PHE A 254 17.35 19.47 -1.13
C PHE A 254 18.87 19.65 -1.06
N ARG A 255 19.48 19.43 0.11
CA ARG A 255 20.94 19.48 0.26
C ARG A 255 21.66 18.42 -0.59
N GLU A 256 21.06 17.25 -0.72
CA GLU A 256 21.59 16.18 -1.60
C GLU A 256 21.55 16.60 -3.07
N ALA A 257 20.48 17.26 -3.54
CA ALA A 257 20.39 17.79 -4.90
C ALA A 257 21.49 18.84 -5.16
N GLU A 258 21.74 19.72 -4.20
CA GLU A 258 22.83 20.72 -4.25
C GLU A 258 24.20 20.05 -4.31
N ALA A 259 24.45 19.05 -3.46
CA ALA A 259 25.71 18.30 -3.43
C ALA A 259 25.98 17.53 -4.74
N LEU A 260 24.94 17.04 -5.39
CA LEU A 260 25.01 16.39 -6.70
C LEU A 260 25.13 17.36 -7.87
N GLY A 261 25.03 18.68 -7.61
CA GLY A 261 25.05 19.72 -8.64
C GLY A 261 23.83 19.69 -9.57
N MET A 262 22.69 19.20 -9.09
CA MET A 262 21.48 19.10 -9.90
C MET A 262 20.75 20.46 -9.94
N ASN A 263 20.29 20.85 -11.11
CA ASN A 263 19.30 21.93 -11.24
C ASN A 263 17.96 21.42 -10.74
N TYR A 264 17.51 21.90 -9.56
CA TYR A 264 16.27 21.42 -8.95
C TYR A 264 15.31 22.55 -8.57
N THR A 265 14.05 22.21 -8.40
CA THR A 265 13.01 23.09 -7.89
C THR A 265 12.08 22.39 -6.91
N TYR A 266 11.64 23.13 -5.87
CA TYR A 266 10.45 22.76 -5.09
C TYR A 266 9.25 23.49 -5.70
N PHE A 267 8.49 22.78 -6.51
CA PHE A 267 7.48 23.34 -7.39
C PHE A 267 6.38 24.13 -6.66
N ARG A 268 6.06 23.73 -5.42
CA ARG A 268 5.06 24.41 -4.59
C ARG A 268 5.46 25.86 -4.23
N SER A 269 6.74 26.12 -4.06
CA SER A 269 7.26 27.46 -3.72
C SER A 269 7.79 28.20 -4.94
N LYS A 270 8.34 27.48 -5.93
CA LYS A 270 8.96 28.07 -7.13
C LYS A 270 8.59 27.20 -8.36
N PRO A 271 7.47 27.49 -9.04
CA PRO A 271 7.03 26.73 -10.20
C PRO A 271 7.85 27.11 -11.46
N VAL A 272 9.03 26.51 -11.59
CA VAL A 272 9.92 26.68 -12.74
C VAL A 272 10.34 25.34 -13.30
N LYS A 273 10.78 25.32 -14.57
CA LYS A 273 11.36 24.14 -15.20
C LYS A 273 12.72 23.83 -14.59
N ALA A 274 12.98 22.57 -14.24
CA ALA A 274 14.24 22.10 -13.68
C ALA A 274 14.45 20.61 -14.02
N ASP A 275 15.70 20.12 -13.93
CA ASP A 275 16.03 18.73 -14.19
C ASP A 275 15.42 17.80 -13.14
N LEU A 276 15.37 18.25 -11.89
CA LEU A 276 14.71 17.56 -10.76
C LEU A 276 13.63 18.45 -10.15
N THR A 277 12.41 17.93 -10.11
CA THR A 277 11.25 18.64 -9.56
C THR A 277 10.69 17.92 -8.33
N PHE A 278 10.70 18.57 -7.18
CA PHE A 278 9.98 18.13 -5.99
C PHE A 278 8.55 18.67 -6.05
N CYS A 279 7.58 17.75 -6.19
CA CYS A 279 6.16 18.08 -6.45
C CYS A 279 5.33 18.27 -5.18
N SER A 280 5.82 17.83 -3.99
CA SER A 280 4.98 17.59 -2.80
C SER A 280 3.89 16.53 -3.06
N TRP A 281 2.89 16.42 -2.19
CA TRP A 281 1.80 15.47 -2.38
C TRP A 281 0.90 15.84 -3.56
N ILE A 282 0.65 14.88 -4.43
CA ILE A 282 -0.37 14.96 -5.49
C ILE A 282 -1.49 14.00 -5.10
N LYS A 283 -2.71 14.51 -4.99
CA LYS A 283 -3.90 13.72 -4.63
C LYS A 283 -4.33 12.80 -5.77
N ASP A 284 -4.31 13.34 -6.98
CA ASP A 284 -4.72 12.63 -8.19
C ASP A 284 -3.50 11.90 -8.78
N VAL A 285 -3.17 10.75 -8.15
CA VAL A 285 -1.99 9.95 -8.50
C VAL A 285 -2.07 9.42 -9.92
N ASP A 286 -3.27 9.14 -10.41
CA ASP A 286 -3.53 8.74 -11.80
C ASP A 286 -3.13 9.82 -12.81
N VAL A 287 -3.37 11.10 -12.51
CA VAL A 287 -2.88 12.23 -13.32
C VAL A 287 -1.36 12.27 -13.34
N ALA A 288 -0.73 12.08 -12.18
CA ALA A 288 0.73 12.05 -12.09
C ALA A 288 1.32 10.88 -12.89
N ILE A 289 0.80 9.67 -12.72
CA ILE A 289 1.26 8.46 -13.43
C ILE A 289 1.03 8.61 -14.93
N SER A 290 -0.10 9.14 -15.39
CA SER A 290 -0.35 9.37 -16.80
C SER A 290 0.70 10.31 -17.43
N GLY A 291 1.14 11.32 -16.69
CA GLY A 291 2.16 12.29 -17.14
C GLY A 291 3.59 11.76 -17.18
N LEU A 292 3.89 10.76 -16.38
CA LEU A 292 5.19 10.09 -16.34
C LEU A 292 5.35 9.08 -17.49
N ASP A 293 6.61 8.77 -17.82
CA ASP A 293 6.99 7.74 -18.80
C ASP A 293 7.65 6.54 -18.12
N ILE A 294 8.29 6.73 -16.96
CA ILE A 294 8.93 5.69 -16.15
C ILE A 294 8.62 5.97 -14.68
N VAL A 295 8.27 4.93 -13.93
CA VAL A 295 8.10 5.02 -12.47
C VAL A 295 9.21 4.24 -11.76
N ALA A 296 9.83 4.88 -10.78
CA ALA A 296 10.97 4.38 -10.02
C ALA A 296 10.64 4.13 -8.55
N ILE A 297 11.27 3.12 -7.96
CA ILE A 297 11.37 2.93 -6.50
C ILE A 297 12.81 2.52 -6.15
N SER A 298 13.36 3.17 -5.12
CA SER A 298 14.75 2.95 -4.66
C SER A 298 14.84 2.45 -3.21
N SER A 299 13.74 1.97 -2.65
CA SER A 299 13.59 1.67 -1.23
C SER A 299 14.57 0.62 -0.69
N HIS A 300 14.93 0.75 0.59
CA HIS A 300 15.66 -0.30 1.33
C HIS A 300 14.75 -1.47 1.75
N ASN A 301 13.45 -1.23 1.88
CA ASN A 301 12.48 -2.27 2.21
C ASN A 301 11.06 -1.84 1.83
N GLU A 302 10.29 -2.79 1.28
CA GLU A 302 8.88 -2.61 0.92
C GLU A 302 8.02 -3.77 1.42
N GLY A 303 6.77 -3.45 1.77
CA GLY A 303 5.75 -4.45 2.01
C GLY A 303 5.07 -4.85 0.70
N THR A 304 3.99 -4.14 0.36
CA THR A 304 3.32 -4.20 -0.94
C THR A 304 3.31 -2.77 -1.49
N PRO A 305 4.23 -2.39 -2.37
CA PRO A 305 4.31 -1.03 -2.89
C PRO A 305 3.17 -0.74 -3.85
N VAL A 306 2.16 -0.04 -3.35
CA VAL A 306 0.96 0.31 -4.12
C VAL A 306 1.31 1.16 -5.34
N SER A 307 2.29 2.06 -5.22
CA SER A 307 2.73 2.91 -6.33
C SER A 307 3.25 2.12 -7.55
N LEU A 308 3.81 0.91 -7.34
CA LEU A 308 4.19 0.04 -8.47
C LEU A 308 2.98 -0.65 -9.12
N ILE A 309 1.98 -0.99 -8.33
CA ILE A 309 0.72 -1.53 -8.87
C ILE A 309 0.01 -0.44 -9.69
N GLU A 310 -0.05 0.77 -9.16
CA GLU A 310 -0.65 1.94 -9.82
C GLU A 310 0.11 2.33 -11.10
N ALA A 311 1.45 2.31 -11.06
CA ALA A 311 2.29 2.57 -12.23
C ALA A 311 2.01 1.57 -13.37
N GLN A 312 2.04 0.28 -13.05
CA GLN A 312 1.73 -0.77 -14.01
C GLN A 312 0.27 -0.68 -14.50
N ALA A 313 -0.66 -0.26 -13.64
CA ALA A 313 -2.05 -0.01 -14.04
C ALA A 313 -2.19 1.16 -15.04
N GLY A 314 -1.23 2.10 -15.06
CA GLY A 314 -1.14 3.19 -16.04
C GLY A 314 -0.22 2.87 -17.21
N ASP A 315 0.04 1.60 -17.52
CA ASP A 315 0.96 1.15 -18.59
C ASP A 315 2.39 1.72 -18.47
N LYS A 316 2.85 2.00 -17.23
CA LYS A 316 4.19 2.55 -17.05
C LYS A 316 5.20 1.46 -16.72
N PRO A 317 6.34 1.41 -17.42
CA PRO A 317 7.46 0.56 -17.05
C PRO A 317 7.98 0.98 -15.68
N VAL A 318 8.44 0.00 -14.92
CA VAL A 318 8.91 0.18 -13.55
C VAL A 318 10.37 -0.19 -13.43
N ILE A 319 11.14 0.62 -12.70
CA ILE A 319 12.46 0.26 -12.18
C ILE A 319 12.43 0.28 -10.65
N SER A 320 12.99 -0.75 -10.02
CA SER A 320 12.98 -0.86 -8.56
C SER A 320 14.21 -1.58 -8.02
N THR A 321 14.62 -1.25 -6.78
CA THR A 321 15.44 -2.14 -5.97
C THR A 321 14.67 -3.42 -5.68
N ASN A 322 15.34 -4.57 -5.67
CA ASN A 322 14.73 -5.87 -5.40
C ASN A 322 14.69 -6.16 -3.89
N VAL A 323 13.77 -5.53 -3.18
CA VAL A 323 13.69 -5.63 -1.71
C VAL A 323 12.28 -5.96 -1.23
N GLY A 324 12.21 -6.65 -0.11
CA GLY A 324 10.94 -6.88 0.60
C GLY A 324 9.91 -7.61 -0.26
N GLY A 325 8.76 -6.97 -0.49
CA GLY A 325 7.63 -7.52 -1.25
C GLY A 325 7.56 -7.08 -2.71
N ILE A 326 8.62 -6.49 -3.27
CA ILE A 326 8.65 -6.03 -4.67
C ILE A 326 8.29 -7.16 -5.64
N GLU A 327 8.92 -8.34 -5.51
CA GLU A 327 8.65 -9.50 -6.39
C GLU A 327 7.22 -10.03 -6.31
N ASN A 328 6.44 -9.62 -5.30
CA ASN A 328 5.01 -9.97 -5.25
C ASN A 328 4.16 -9.10 -6.18
N VAL A 329 4.66 -7.93 -6.60
CA VAL A 329 3.90 -6.93 -7.37
C VAL A 329 4.46 -6.65 -8.76
N VAL A 330 5.59 -7.27 -9.12
CA VAL A 330 6.20 -7.19 -10.45
C VAL A 330 6.77 -8.53 -10.87
N ILE A 331 7.06 -8.69 -12.16
CA ILE A 331 7.81 -9.83 -12.74
C ILE A 331 9.11 -9.27 -13.32
N LYS A 332 10.27 -9.70 -12.76
CA LYS A 332 11.60 -9.24 -13.18
C LYS A 332 11.80 -9.46 -14.70
N ASN A 333 12.25 -8.42 -15.40
CA ASN A 333 12.52 -8.35 -16.85
C ASN A 333 11.28 -8.51 -17.75
N ASP A 334 10.09 -8.64 -17.17
CA ASP A 334 8.84 -8.79 -17.92
C ASP A 334 7.88 -7.60 -17.67
N THR A 335 7.70 -7.19 -16.41
CA THR A 335 6.90 -6.00 -16.06
C THR A 335 7.73 -4.89 -15.41
N ALA A 336 8.96 -5.20 -15.00
CA ALA A 336 9.86 -4.27 -14.32
C ALA A 336 11.34 -4.65 -14.51
N LEU A 337 12.22 -3.66 -14.42
CA LEU A 337 13.64 -3.89 -14.19
C LEU A 337 13.92 -3.86 -12.69
N LEU A 338 14.55 -4.90 -12.17
CA LEU A 338 14.91 -5.02 -10.75
C LEU A 338 16.43 -5.01 -10.58
N VAL A 339 16.88 -4.17 -9.65
CA VAL A 339 18.27 -4.01 -9.25
C VAL A 339 18.46 -4.65 -7.87
N ASP A 340 19.38 -5.60 -7.76
CA ASP A 340 19.60 -6.38 -6.54
C ASP A 340 20.55 -5.70 -5.54
N SER A 341 21.11 -4.55 -5.88
CA SER A 341 22.03 -3.79 -5.04
C SER A 341 21.55 -2.37 -4.74
N ASN A 342 22.18 -1.73 -3.76
CA ASN A 342 22.04 -0.29 -3.51
C ASN A 342 23.11 0.55 -4.23
N ASP A 343 23.79 -0.04 -5.22
CA ASP A 343 24.75 0.69 -6.05
C ASP A 343 24.00 1.57 -7.06
N TYR A 344 24.21 2.88 -6.95
CA TYR A 344 23.59 3.84 -7.85
C TYR A 344 24.03 3.66 -9.31
N LYS A 345 25.20 3.09 -9.57
CA LYS A 345 25.69 2.85 -10.94
C LYS A 345 24.85 1.79 -11.64
N GLU A 346 24.66 0.64 -10.99
CA GLU A 346 23.79 -0.41 -11.52
C GLU A 346 22.35 0.10 -11.72
N TYR A 347 21.83 0.86 -10.74
CA TYR A 347 20.50 1.45 -10.87
C TYR A 347 20.45 2.44 -12.04
N ALA A 348 21.47 3.30 -12.21
CA ALA A 348 21.56 4.26 -13.30
C ALA A 348 21.67 3.58 -14.68
N GLU A 349 22.41 2.48 -14.80
CA GLU A 349 22.52 1.70 -16.04
C GLU A 349 21.16 1.14 -16.47
N GLN A 350 20.42 0.53 -15.54
CA GLN A 350 19.08 0.00 -15.85
C GLN A 350 18.08 1.12 -16.13
N LEU A 351 18.19 2.26 -15.45
CA LEU A 351 17.37 3.43 -15.71
C LEU A 351 17.67 4.05 -17.09
N LEU A 352 18.96 4.18 -17.44
CA LEU A 352 19.40 4.64 -18.75
C LEU A 352 18.87 3.74 -19.87
N ARG A 353 18.91 2.42 -19.67
CA ARG A 353 18.34 1.46 -20.60
C ARG A 353 16.85 1.72 -20.86
N LEU A 354 16.05 1.99 -19.80
CA LEU A 354 14.64 2.36 -19.96
C LEU A 354 14.46 3.68 -20.69
N ILE A 355 15.37 4.63 -20.51
CA ILE A 355 15.29 5.94 -21.14
C ILE A 355 15.61 5.85 -22.64
N GLU A 356 16.60 5.05 -23.02
CA GLU A 356 17.07 4.95 -24.41
C GLU A 356 16.22 3.99 -25.27
N ASP A 357 15.55 3.01 -24.67
CA ASP A 357 14.84 1.93 -25.36
C ASP A 357 13.31 2.08 -25.24
N ASP A 358 12.71 2.68 -26.29
CA ASP A 358 11.25 2.91 -26.34
C ASP A 358 10.45 1.60 -26.43
N GLU A 359 10.99 0.58 -27.14
CA GLU A 359 10.32 -0.72 -27.30
C GLU A 359 10.29 -1.46 -25.96
N LEU A 360 11.41 -1.42 -25.21
CA LEU A 360 11.48 -1.98 -23.87
C LEU A 360 10.46 -1.31 -22.92
N ARG A 361 10.38 0.04 -22.94
CA ARG A 361 9.39 0.77 -22.13
C ARG A 361 7.97 0.33 -22.44
N ASN A 362 7.61 0.31 -23.70
CA ASN A 362 6.27 -0.06 -24.16
C ASN A 362 5.92 -1.51 -23.78
N ARG A 363 6.87 -2.44 -23.98
CA ARG A 363 6.68 -3.85 -23.63
C ARG A 363 6.48 -4.05 -22.14
N LEU A 364 7.34 -3.48 -21.29
CA LEU A 364 7.23 -3.62 -19.85
C LEU A 364 5.96 -2.96 -19.30
N GLY A 365 5.56 -1.81 -19.83
CA GLY A 365 4.34 -1.13 -19.44
C GLY A 365 3.10 -1.98 -19.74
N LYS A 366 2.97 -2.45 -21.00
CA LYS A 366 1.85 -3.29 -21.42
C LYS A 366 1.75 -4.60 -20.62
N ASN A 367 2.86 -5.30 -20.41
CA ASN A 367 2.90 -6.51 -19.61
C ASN A 367 2.56 -6.21 -18.14
N GLY A 368 2.96 -5.05 -17.64
CA GLY A 368 2.63 -4.57 -16.29
C GLY A 368 1.12 -4.45 -16.08
N TRP A 369 0.39 -3.83 -17.02
CA TRP A 369 -1.07 -3.73 -16.96
C TRP A 369 -1.75 -5.10 -16.94
N GLU A 370 -1.38 -6.00 -17.86
CA GLU A 370 -1.96 -7.35 -17.91
C GLU A 370 -1.79 -8.08 -16.57
N PHE A 371 -0.59 -8.02 -15.98
CA PHE A 371 -0.29 -8.64 -14.71
C PHE A 371 -1.11 -8.05 -13.55
N VAL A 372 -1.17 -6.72 -13.40
CA VAL A 372 -1.86 -6.11 -12.25
C VAL A 372 -3.37 -6.18 -12.40
N ARG A 373 -3.91 -6.13 -13.61
CA ARG A 373 -5.33 -6.30 -13.90
C ARG A 373 -5.85 -7.64 -13.39
N GLU A 374 -5.10 -8.72 -13.62
CA GLU A 374 -5.49 -10.05 -13.17
C GLU A 374 -5.30 -10.23 -11.66
N LYS A 375 -4.17 -9.76 -11.13
CA LYS A 375 -3.77 -10.08 -9.76
C LYS A 375 -4.27 -9.10 -8.72
N PHE A 376 -4.41 -7.82 -9.07
CA PHE A 376 -4.68 -6.75 -8.09
C PHE A 376 -5.99 -5.99 -8.34
N HIS A 377 -6.83 -6.39 -9.27
CA HIS A 377 -8.13 -5.77 -9.43
C HIS A 377 -9.05 -6.13 -8.27
N PHE A 378 -9.78 -5.12 -7.75
CA PHE A 378 -10.61 -5.29 -6.54
C PHE A 378 -11.70 -6.36 -6.67
N THR A 379 -12.27 -6.57 -7.86
CA THR A 379 -13.33 -7.56 -8.07
C THR A 379 -12.89 -8.98 -7.75
N ARG A 380 -11.63 -9.34 -8.08
CA ARG A 380 -11.03 -10.62 -7.69
C ARG A 380 -10.98 -10.75 -6.17
N MET A 381 -10.43 -9.72 -5.49
CA MET A 381 -10.31 -9.72 -4.03
C MET A 381 -11.68 -9.85 -3.35
N ILE A 382 -12.68 -9.08 -3.80
CA ILE A 382 -14.04 -9.16 -3.26
C ILE A 382 -14.64 -10.56 -3.42
N LYS A 383 -14.48 -11.16 -4.61
CA LYS A 383 -14.94 -12.53 -4.87
C LYS A 383 -14.28 -13.55 -3.94
N GLU A 384 -12.96 -13.46 -3.76
CA GLU A 384 -12.22 -14.39 -2.90
C GLU A 384 -12.58 -14.22 -1.41
N VAL A 385 -12.73 -12.97 -0.93
CA VAL A 385 -13.13 -12.70 0.46
C VAL A 385 -14.58 -13.15 0.70
N SER A 386 -15.51 -12.86 -0.22
CA SER A 386 -16.90 -13.31 -0.13
C SER A 386 -16.99 -14.84 -0.07
N LEU A 387 -16.27 -15.54 -0.95
CA LEU A 387 -16.21 -17.01 -0.96
C LEU A 387 -15.65 -17.54 0.38
N LEU A 388 -14.59 -16.94 0.90
CA LEU A 388 -14.03 -17.35 2.18
C LEU A 388 -15.03 -17.17 3.33
N TYR A 389 -15.74 -16.03 3.38
CA TYR A 389 -16.77 -15.81 4.40
C TYR A 389 -17.86 -16.90 4.32
N LYS A 390 -18.40 -17.20 3.14
CA LYS A 390 -19.40 -18.22 2.94
C LYS A 390 -18.92 -19.61 3.35
N GLN A 391 -17.71 -19.98 2.95
CA GLN A 391 -17.10 -21.27 3.32
C GLN A 391 -16.96 -21.42 4.84
N LEU A 392 -16.51 -20.38 5.53
CA LEU A 392 -16.34 -20.44 6.99
C LEU A 392 -17.66 -20.44 7.75
N LEU A 393 -18.66 -19.71 7.27
CA LEU A 393 -20.01 -19.71 7.81
C LEU A 393 -20.68 -21.09 7.67
N THR A 394 -20.52 -21.74 6.51
CA THR A 394 -21.06 -23.09 6.25
C THR A 394 -20.41 -24.13 7.17
N LYS A 395 -19.07 -24.12 7.30
CA LYS A 395 -18.34 -25.07 8.18
C LYS A 395 -18.77 -24.99 9.65
N ARG A 396 -19.31 -23.87 10.11
CA ARG A 396 -19.78 -23.70 11.50
C ARG A 396 -21.22 -24.13 11.72
N LYS A 397 -22.06 -24.17 10.69
CA LYS A 397 -23.44 -24.68 10.81
C LYS A 397 -23.49 -26.22 11.05
N TRP A 398 -22.37 -26.89 10.79
CA TRP A 398 -22.24 -28.35 10.94
C TRP A 398 -21.44 -28.79 12.17
N LYS A 399 -21.07 -27.86 13.07
CA LYS A 399 -20.47 -28.11 14.39
C LYS A 399 -21.37 -27.54 15.49
#